data_100ac0bfa0ac6e9030317527feb09c58
#
_entry.id   100ac0bfa0ac6e9030317527feb09c58
#
_cell.length_a   1.000
_cell.length_b   1.000
_cell.length_c   1.000
_cell.angle_alpha   90.00
_cell.angle_beta   90.00
_cell.angle_gamma   90.00
#
_symmetry.space_group_name_H-M   'P 1'
#
loop_
_entity.id
_entity.type
_entity.pdbx_description
1 polymer ?
#
loop_
_entity_poly.entity_id
_entity_poly.type
_entity_poly.pdbx_seq_one_letter_code
_entity_poly.pdbx_strand_id
1 'polypeptide(L)'
;VVCRRQRQMCIRDRIFAPSWYLNSPEKFDALTSMLRITFPYLFFISLTGLAGAVLQSYDKFAVPAATPIILNISLITAAICLSPFFDFPVFALAWGVLIAGVIQLCFQLPFLYRAELLVYPSVDWKDSGVKKILKLMAPAIFGVSVSQINLLLDTILATFLPTGSVSWLYYSDRITELPLGIFAIAIAVVILPNLSRMHASSSTKSFSQTLDWAIRMVFLIALPATSALLILSEPILMTLFYYGEVMTPMDMRMASYSLLAYALGLLGFMLIKILAPGFFARQDM
;
A
#
# COMPACT_ATOMS: atom_id res chain seq x y z
N VAL A 1 4.22 -35.79 2.14
CA VAL A 1 3.56 -34.56 2.66
C VAL A 1 4.32 -33.30 2.22
N VAL A 2 5.66 -33.31 2.26
CA VAL A 2 6.50 -32.17 1.82
C VAL A 2 6.31 -31.86 0.33
N CYS A 3 6.25 -32.86 -0.51
CA CYS A 3 6.12 -32.72 -1.98
C CYS A 3 4.75 -32.11 -2.40
N ARG A 4 3.68 -32.34 -1.64
CA ARG A 4 2.36 -31.74 -1.91
C ARG A 4 2.30 -30.25 -1.56
N ARG A 5 2.94 -29.84 -0.45
CA ARG A 5 3.04 -28.42 -0.07
C ARG A 5 3.92 -27.63 -1.04
N GLN A 6 5.00 -28.21 -1.52
CA GLN A 6 5.84 -27.58 -2.56
C GLN A 6 5.08 -27.38 -3.88
N ARG A 7 4.25 -28.34 -4.33
CA ARG A 7 3.43 -28.17 -5.55
C ARG A 7 2.39 -27.06 -5.43
N GLN A 8 1.75 -26.92 -4.28
CA GLN A 8 0.73 -25.86 -4.08
C GLN A 8 1.38 -24.46 -4.00
N MET A 9 2.56 -24.32 -3.40
CA MET A 9 3.31 -23.04 -3.42
C MET A 9 3.78 -22.69 -4.84
N CYS A 10 4.25 -23.66 -5.62
CA CYS A 10 4.64 -23.41 -7.02
C CYS A 10 3.47 -22.95 -7.91
N ILE A 11 2.24 -23.42 -7.67
CA ILE A 11 1.06 -22.97 -8.43
C ILE A 11 0.75 -21.51 -8.14
N ARG A 12 0.78 -21.11 -6.88
CA ARG A 12 0.56 -19.70 -6.48
C ARG A 12 1.61 -18.77 -7.11
N ASP A 13 2.88 -19.16 -7.01
CA ASP A 13 3.99 -18.35 -7.51
C ASP A 13 3.97 -18.21 -9.05
N ARG A 14 3.48 -19.21 -9.76
CA ARG A 14 3.25 -19.18 -11.22
C ARG A 14 2.16 -18.19 -11.62
N ILE A 15 1.17 -17.94 -10.77
CA ILE A 15 0.11 -16.97 -11.05
C ILE A 15 0.66 -15.53 -11.00
N PHE A 16 1.59 -15.25 -10.10
CA PHE A 16 2.15 -13.90 -9.93
C PHE A 16 3.13 -13.48 -11.02
N ALA A 17 3.89 -14.42 -11.61
CA ALA A 17 4.88 -14.13 -12.64
C ALA A 17 4.95 -15.24 -13.69
N PRO A 18 3.89 -15.45 -14.48
CA PRO A 18 3.81 -16.56 -15.43
C PRO A 18 4.89 -16.45 -16.52
N SER A 19 5.22 -15.25 -16.97
CA SER A 19 6.23 -15.04 -17.99
C SER A 19 7.65 -15.35 -17.48
N TRP A 20 7.96 -15.03 -16.23
CA TRP A 20 9.27 -15.35 -15.65
C TRP A 20 9.46 -16.85 -15.43
N TYR A 21 8.39 -17.57 -15.12
CA TYR A 21 8.43 -19.02 -15.02
C TYR A 21 8.85 -19.70 -16.36
N LEU A 22 8.40 -19.13 -17.49
CA LEU A 22 8.68 -19.67 -18.82
C LEU A 22 10.02 -19.19 -19.38
N ASN A 23 10.36 -17.90 -19.17
CA ASN A 23 11.44 -17.24 -19.89
C ASN A 23 12.67 -16.92 -19.03
N SER A 24 12.57 -16.97 -17.69
CA SER A 24 13.63 -16.56 -16.78
C SER A 24 13.57 -17.34 -15.46
N PRO A 25 13.93 -18.63 -15.45
CA PRO A 25 13.79 -19.50 -14.27
C PRO A 25 14.55 -18.97 -13.06
N GLU A 26 15.74 -18.38 -13.23
CA GLU A 26 16.53 -17.82 -12.14
C GLU A 26 15.80 -16.68 -11.41
N LYS A 27 15.13 -15.78 -12.15
CA LYS A 27 14.32 -14.71 -11.56
C LYS A 27 13.09 -15.27 -10.83
N PHE A 28 12.50 -16.33 -11.37
CA PHE A 28 11.36 -16.98 -10.75
C PHE A 28 11.75 -17.69 -9.45
N ASP A 29 12.90 -18.34 -9.39
CA ASP A 29 13.40 -19.00 -8.18
C ASP A 29 13.76 -17.98 -7.09
N ALA A 30 14.37 -16.86 -7.48
CA ALA A 30 14.63 -15.76 -6.56
C ALA A 30 13.31 -15.18 -6.00
N LEU A 31 12.32 -14.91 -6.86
CA LEU A 31 10.99 -14.43 -6.45
C LEU A 31 10.31 -15.39 -5.46
N THR A 32 10.31 -16.69 -5.79
CA THR A 32 9.71 -17.72 -4.95
C THR A 32 10.38 -17.79 -3.57
N SER A 33 11.70 -17.70 -3.53
CA SER A 33 12.47 -17.69 -2.28
C SER A 33 12.17 -16.46 -1.44
N MET A 34 12.11 -15.29 -2.05
CA MET A 34 11.74 -14.04 -1.37
C MET A 34 10.31 -14.08 -0.83
N LEU A 35 9.35 -14.61 -1.60
CA LEU A 35 7.96 -14.77 -1.15
C LEU A 35 7.86 -15.70 0.07
N ARG A 36 8.69 -16.76 0.14
CA ARG A 36 8.74 -17.65 1.31
C ARG A 36 9.23 -16.92 2.56
N ILE A 37 10.24 -16.06 2.43
CA ILE A 37 10.78 -15.27 3.54
C ILE A 37 9.77 -14.21 3.99
N THR A 38 9.10 -13.54 3.06
CA THR A 38 8.18 -12.44 3.38
C THR A 38 6.79 -12.93 3.79
N PHE A 39 6.40 -14.16 3.49
CA PHE A 39 5.06 -14.67 3.78
C PHE A 39 4.67 -14.60 5.29
N PRO A 40 5.55 -14.94 6.24
CA PRO A 40 5.25 -14.81 7.66
C PRO A 40 4.98 -13.36 8.11
N TYR A 41 5.47 -12.37 7.37
CA TYR A 41 5.18 -10.96 7.63
C TYR A 41 3.68 -10.66 7.64
N LEU A 42 2.88 -11.36 6.79
CA LEU A 42 1.43 -11.18 6.75
C LEU A 42 0.76 -11.42 8.12
N PHE A 43 1.26 -12.39 8.88
CA PHE A 43 0.79 -12.64 10.23
C PHE A 43 1.09 -11.46 11.16
N PHE A 44 2.33 -10.98 11.16
CA PHE A 44 2.74 -9.86 12.01
C PHE A 44 2.04 -8.57 11.66
N ILE A 45 1.92 -8.24 10.36
CA ILE A 45 1.25 -7.00 9.94
C ILE A 45 -0.26 -7.03 10.22
N SER A 46 -0.89 -8.20 10.13
CA SER A 46 -2.30 -8.37 10.49
C SER A 46 -2.54 -8.11 11.98
N LEU A 47 -1.69 -8.64 12.85
CA LEU A 47 -1.75 -8.37 14.29
C LEU A 47 -1.43 -6.90 14.61
N THR A 48 -0.44 -6.33 13.94
CA THR A 48 -0.09 -4.90 14.04
C THR A 48 -1.25 -4.01 13.62
N GLY A 49 -1.94 -4.36 12.54
CA GLY A 49 -3.14 -3.65 12.07
C GLY A 49 -4.28 -3.72 13.08
N LEU A 50 -4.54 -4.90 13.66
CA LEU A 50 -5.53 -5.08 14.72
C LEU A 50 -5.17 -4.25 15.96
N ALA A 51 -3.93 -4.34 16.43
CA ALA A 51 -3.41 -3.57 17.55
C ALA A 51 -3.55 -2.05 17.32
N GLY A 52 -3.22 -1.61 16.11
CA GLY A 52 -3.37 -0.21 15.69
C GLY A 52 -4.83 0.25 15.69
N ALA A 53 -5.74 -0.56 15.17
CA ALA A 53 -7.18 -0.26 15.17
C ALA A 53 -7.74 -0.15 16.61
N VAL A 54 -7.31 -1.02 17.51
CA VAL A 54 -7.67 -0.93 18.94
C VAL A 54 -7.14 0.37 19.52
N LEU A 55 -5.87 0.73 19.33
CA LEU A 55 -5.30 1.97 19.86
C LEU A 55 -6.01 3.21 19.30
N GLN A 56 -6.37 3.21 18.01
CA GLN A 56 -7.11 4.31 17.38
C GLN A 56 -8.52 4.47 17.96
N SER A 57 -9.20 3.37 18.32
CA SER A 57 -10.54 3.44 18.93
C SER A 57 -10.52 4.07 20.32
N TYR A 58 -9.34 4.15 20.96
CA TYR A 58 -9.10 4.86 22.23
C TYR A 58 -8.32 6.18 22.05
N ASP A 59 -8.44 6.82 20.88
CA ASP A 59 -7.83 8.11 20.52
C ASP A 59 -6.29 8.14 20.56
N LYS A 60 -5.63 6.97 20.53
CA LYS A 60 -4.16 6.86 20.52
C LYS A 60 -3.63 6.71 19.08
N PHE A 61 -3.70 7.77 18.30
CA PHE A 61 -3.33 7.76 16.88
C PHE A 61 -1.82 7.76 16.60
N ALA A 62 -1.01 8.33 17.50
CA ALA A 62 0.41 8.54 17.27
C ALA A 62 1.20 7.22 17.10
N VAL A 63 0.85 6.20 17.88
CA VAL A 63 1.56 4.91 17.86
C VAL A 63 1.34 4.14 16.54
N PRO A 64 0.10 3.94 16.07
CA PRO A 64 -0.13 3.35 14.74
C PRO A 64 0.46 4.19 13.60
N ALA A 65 0.42 5.52 13.69
CA ALA A 65 1.00 6.42 12.69
C ALA A 65 2.53 6.32 12.58
N ALA A 66 3.22 6.00 13.69
CA ALA A 66 4.67 5.77 13.70
C ALA A 66 5.08 4.41 13.13
N THR A 67 4.18 3.45 13.05
CA THR A 67 4.49 2.08 12.63
C THR A 67 5.09 1.96 11.22
N PRO A 68 4.64 2.69 10.18
CA PRO A 68 5.28 2.66 8.86
C PRO A 68 6.72 3.16 8.85
N ILE A 69 7.11 4.04 9.78
CA ILE A 69 8.49 4.54 9.91
C ILE A 69 9.42 3.38 10.25
N ILE A 70 8.99 2.46 11.12
CA ILE A 70 9.75 1.28 11.52
C ILE A 70 10.05 0.39 10.31
N LEU A 71 9.09 0.19 9.41
CA LEU A 71 9.29 -0.56 8.17
C LEU A 71 10.41 0.08 7.32
N ASN A 72 10.34 1.38 7.10
CA ASN A 72 11.32 2.09 6.30
C ASN A 72 12.73 2.03 6.92
N ILE A 73 12.84 2.26 8.23
CA ILE A 73 14.13 2.14 8.95
C ILE A 73 14.68 0.71 8.85
N SER A 74 13.83 -0.30 9.02
CA SER A 74 14.24 -1.70 8.92
C SER A 74 14.74 -2.05 7.51
N LEU A 75 14.05 -1.58 6.46
CA LEU A 75 14.46 -1.78 5.08
C LEU A 75 15.80 -1.09 4.76
N ILE A 76 15.97 0.16 5.20
CA ILE A 76 17.24 0.89 5.03
C ILE A 76 18.37 0.17 5.77
N THR A 77 18.13 -0.22 7.02
CA THR A 77 19.12 -0.95 7.82
C THR A 77 19.46 -2.29 7.18
N ALA A 78 18.49 -3.03 6.69
CA ALA A 78 18.70 -4.29 5.99
C ALA A 78 19.50 -4.09 4.69
N ALA A 79 19.19 -3.05 3.91
CA ALA A 79 19.91 -2.74 2.69
C ALA A 79 21.39 -2.41 2.94
N ILE A 80 21.70 -1.71 4.04
CA ILE A 80 23.07 -1.30 4.36
C ILE A 80 23.83 -2.43 5.08
N CYS A 81 23.22 -3.04 6.11
CA CYS A 81 23.90 -3.94 7.01
C CYS A 81 23.82 -5.42 6.60
N LEU A 82 22.68 -5.86 6.02
CA LEU A 82 22.49 -7.26 5.65
C LEU A 82 22.91 -7.57 4.21
N SER A 83 22.80 -6.59 3.30
CA SER A 83 23.12 -6.79 1.88
C SER A 83 24.49 -7.43 1.62
N PRO A 84 25.58 -7.05 2.33
CA PRO A 84 26.90 -7.63 2.10
C PRO A 84 27.02 -9.13 2.46
N PHE A 85 26.07 -9.67 3.23
CA PHE A 85 26.10 -11.06 3.68
C PHE A 85 25.39 -12.04 2.73
N PHE A 86 24.74 -11.53 1.67
CA PHE A 86 24.00 -12.34 0.71
C PHE A 86 24.64 -12.25 -0.68
N ASP A 87 24.77 -13.39 -1.36
CA ASP A 87 25.20 -13.45 -2.76
C ASP A 87 24.26 -12.64 -3.68
N PHE A 88 22.96 -12.62 -3.36
CA PHE A 88 21.97 -11.76 -3.97
C PHE A 88 21.47 -10.73 -2.96
N PRO A 89 21.93 -9.47 -3.03
CA PRO A 89 21.60 -8.40 -2.08
C PRO A 89 20.11 -8.17 -1.85
N VAL A 90 19.27 -8.51 -2.83
CA VAL A 90 17.81 -8.38 -2.75
C VAL A 90 17.19 -9.22 -1.63
N PHE A 91 17.80 -10.36 -1.26
CA PHE A 91 17.32 -11.18 -0.14
C PHE A 91 17.40 -10.45 1.21
N ALA A 92 18.34 -9.53 1.36
CA ALA A 92 18.44 -8.69 2.56
C ALA A 92 17.14 -7.89 2.79
N LEU A 93 16.53 -7.38 1.71
CA LEU A 93 15.27 -6.64 1.81
C LEU A 93 14.10 -7.55 2.23
N ALA A 94 14.06 -8.79 1.75
CA ALA A 94 13.03 -9.75 2.15
C ALA A 94 13.12 -10.06 3.65
N TRP A 95 14.31 -10.24 4.19
CA TRP A 95 14.55 -10.37 5.63
C TRP A 95 14.23 -9.07 6.37
N GLY A 96 14.57 -7.91 5.81
CA GLY A 96 14.23 -6.61 6.35
C GLY A 96 12.73 -6.42 6.57
N VAL A 97 11.90 -6.87 5.62
CA VAL A 97 10.43 -6.86 5.75
C VAL A 97 9.96 -7.76 6.89
N LEU A 98 10.48 -8.98 6.99
CA LEU A 98 10.10 -9.90 8.06
C LEU A 98 10.48 -9.37 9.44
N ILE A 99 11.70 -8.87 9.59
CA ILE A 99 12.21 -8.26 10.83
C ILE A 99 11.36 -7.05 11.20
N ALA A 100 11.02 -6.21 10.21
CA ALA A 100 10.14 -5.06 10.43
C ALA A 100 8.79 -5.47 11.00
N GLY A 101 8.16 -6.53 10.48
CA GLY A 101 6.88 -7.01 11.00
C GLY A 101 6.93 -7.39 12.48
N VAL A 102 7.99 -8.08 12.88
CA VAL A 102 8.21 -8.43 14.30
C VAL A 102 8.40 -7.16 15.14
N ILE A 103 9.26 -6.24 14.71
CA ILE A 103 9.55 -4.99 15.45
C ILE A 103 8.29 -4.12 15.54
N GLN A 104 7.51 -3.99 14.46
CA GLN A 104 6.26 -3.22 14.42
C GLN A 104 5.25 -3.75 15.46
N LEU A 105 5.08 -5.06 15.54
CA LEU A 105 4.20 -5.66 16.54
C LEU A 105 4.75 -5.43 17.96
N CYS A 106 6.02 -5.72 18.18
CA CYS A 106 6.68 -5.51 19.49
C CYS A 106 6.63 -4.04 19.93
N PHE A 107 6.69 -3.11 19.01
CA PHE A 107 6.59 -1.67 19.29
C PHE A 107 5.20 -1.29 19.81
N GLN A 108 4.13 -1.89 19.31
CA GLN A 108 2.76 -1.55 19.73
C GLN A 108 2.34 -2.22 21.06
N LEU A 109 2.89 -3.40 21.37
CA LEU A 109 2.51 -4.17 22.56
C LEU A 109 2.64 -3.40 23.89
N PRO A 110 3.73 -2.65 24.18
CA PRO A 110 3.85 -1.88 25.42
C PRO A 110 2.77 -0.81 25.58
N PHE A 111 2.32 -0.21 24.47
CA PHE A 111 1.26 0.81 24.50
C PHE A 111 -0.12 0.19 24.75
N LEU A 112 -0.39 -1.00 24.21
CA LEU A 112 -1.58 -1.77 24.51
C LEU A 112 -1.59 -2.21 25.98
N TYR A 113 -0.46 -2.68 26.49
CA TYR A 113 -0.31 -3.07 27.89
C TYR A 113 -0.58 -1.91 28.85
N ARG A 114 0.05 -0.74 28.61
CA ARG A 114 -0.17 0.47 29.42
C ARG A 114 -1.59 1.03 29.33
N ALA A 115 -2.30 0.70 28.28
CA ALA A 115 -3.69 1.11 28.07
C ALA A 115 -4.69 0.08 28.67
N GLU A 116 -4.20 -1.01 29.27
CA GLU A 116 -5.01 -2.13 29.77
C GLU A 116 -5.89 -2.80 28.69
N LEU A 117 -5.45 -2.69 27.43
CA LEU A 117 -6.16 -3.21 26.26
C LEU A 117 -5.59 -4.55 25.78
N LEU A 118 -4.59 -5.09 26.47
CA LEU A 118 -4.00 -6.37 26.12
C LEU A 118 -4.87 -7.50 26.69
N VAL A 119 -5.62 -8.14 25.81
CA VAL A 119 -6.50 -9.27 26.18
C VAL A 119 -5.85 -10.57 25.69
N TYR A 120 -5.94 -11.62 26.50
CA TYR A 120 -5.51 -12.95 26.05
C TYR A 120 -6.40 -13.41 24.88
N PRO A 121 -5.80 -13.88 23.77
CA PRO A 121 -6.56 -14.34 22.64
C PRO A 121 -7.41 -15.56 23.00
N SER A 122 -8.71 -15.43 22.89
CA SER A 122 -9.65 -16.53 22.99
C SER A 122 -10.35 -16.71 21.66
N VAL A 123 -10.42 -17.95 21.17
CA VAL A 123 -11.08 -18.25 19.90
C VAL A 123 -12.45 -18.83 20.19
N ASP A 124 -13.48 -18.01 20.12
CA ASP A 124 -14.88 -18.46 20.16
C ASP A 124 -15.61 -18.08 18.88
N TRP A 125 -15.77 -19.08 18.00
CA TRP A 125 -16.49 -18.91 16.72
C TRP A 125 -18.01 -18.71 16.91
N LYS A 126 -18.55 -18.97 18.08
CA LYS A 126 -19.99 -18.84 18.39
C LYS A 126 -20.34 -17.46 18.92
N ASP A 127 -19.34 -16.68 19.33
CA ASP A 127 -19.55 -15.33 19.86
C ASP A 127 -20.29 -14.43 18.86
N SER A 128 -21.27 -13.70 19.37
CA SER A 128 -22.14 -12.82 18.57
C SER A 128 -21.37 -11.64 17.99
N GLY A 129 -20.35 -11.14 18.70
CA GLY A 129 -19.47 -10.06 18.26
C GLY A 129 -18.59 -10.50 17.08
N VAL A 130 -18.02 -11.71 17.16
CA VAL A 130 -17.23 -12.28 16.05
C VAL A 130 -18.07 -12.43 14.80
N LYS A 131 -19.29 -12.97 14.91
CA LYS A 131 -20.23 -13.09 13.78
C LYS A 131 -20.61 -11.75 13.17
N LYS A 132 -20.85 -10.74 14.01
CA LYS A 132 -21.15 -9.37 13.57
C LYS A 132 -19.98 -8.76 12.80
N ILE A 133 -18.75 -8.90 13.32
CA ILE A 133 -17.53 -8.42 12.65
C ILE A 133 -17.36 -9.11 11.30
N LEU A 134 -17.45 -10.43 11.23
CA LEU A 134 -17.31 -11.19 9.97
C LEU A 134 -18.35 -10.77 8.93
N LYS A 135 -19.60 -10.53 9.35
CA LYS A 135 -20.68 -10.06 8.46
C LYS A 135 -20.40 -8.66 7.89
N LEU A 136 -19.82 -7.77 8.71
CA LEU A 136 -19.44 -6.42 8.28
C LEU A 136 -18.17 -6.41 7.41
N MET A 137 -17.22 -7.33 7.68
CA MET A 137 -15.99 -7.44 6.92
C MET A 137 -16.21 -7.99 5.50
N ALA A 138 -17.18 -8.87 5.29
CA ALA A 138 -17.37 -9.52 3.99
C ALA A 138 -17.54 -8.53 2.82
N PRO A 139 -18.45 -7.54 2.86
CA PRO A 139 -18.55 -6.53 1.80
C PRO A 139 -17.28 -5.65 1.69
N ALA A 140 -16.68 -5.28 2.82
CA ALA A 140 -15.46 -4.47 2.82
C ALA A 140 -14.27 -5.20 2.17
N ILE A 141 -14.10 -6.51 2.45
CA ILE A 141 -13.09 -7.36 1.81
C ILE A 141 -13.33 -7.40 0.31
N PHE A 142 -14.58 -7.57 -0.14
CA PHE A 142 -14.90 -7.59 -1.56
C PHE A 142 -14.51 -6.26 -2.24
N GLY A 143 -14.89 -5.13 -1.66
CA GLY A 143 -14.57 -3.81 -2.20
C GLY A 143 -13.07 -3.54 -2.31
N VAL A 144 -12.29 -3.89 -1.27
CA VAL A 144 -10.84 -3.75 -1.29
C VAL A 144 -10.18 -4.74 -2.26
N SER A 145 -10.72 -5.97 -2.37
CA SER A 145 -10.18 -7.00 -3.26
C SER A 145 -10.19 -6.60 -4.72
N VAL A 146 -11.19 -5.85 -5.18
CA VAL A 146 -11.26 -5.38 -6.57
C VAL A 146 -10.04 -4.52 -6.92
N SER A 147 -9.67 -3.58 -6.06
CA SER A 147 -8.47 -2.74 -6.26
C SER A 147 -7.19 -3.56 -6.25
N GLN A 148 -7.09 -4.53 -5.35
CA GLN A 148 -5.91 -5.40 -5.25
C GLN A 148 -5.78 -6.34 -6.45
N ILE A 149 -6.89 -6.85 -6.99
CA ILE A 149 -6.90 -7.68 -8.20
C ILE A 149 -6.42 -6.85 -9.39
N ASN A 150 -6.85 -5.58 -9.50
CA ASN A 150 -6.39 -4.70 -10.58
C ASN A 150 -4.87 -4.49 -10.52
N LEU A 151 -4.33 -4.18 -9.34
CA LEU A 151 -2.90 -4.00 -9.11
C LEU A 151 -2.09 -5.27 -9.40
N LEU A 152 -2.66 -6.44 -9.08
CA LEU A 152 -2.08 -7.73 -9.41
C LEU A 152 -2.05 -7.97 -10.93
N LEU A 153 -3.15 -7.65 -11.63
CA LEU A 153 -3.22 -7.77 -13.07
C LEU A 153 -2.19 -6.88 -13.77
N ASP A 154 -2.04 -5.63 -13.32
CA ASP A 154 -1.03 -4.71 -13.84
C ASP A 154 0.39 -5.28 -13.67
N THR A 155 0.68 -5.84 -12.51
CA THR A 155 1.97 -6.49 -12.24
C THR A 155 2.19 -7.72 -13.13
N ILE A 156 1.17 -8.58 -13.27
CA ILE A 156 1.25 -9.76 -14.16
C ILE A 156 1.49 -9.34 -15.60
N LEU A 157 0.73 -8.36 -16.10
CA LEU A 157 0.90 -7.84 -17.45
C LEU A 157 2.31 -7.26 -17.67
N ALA A 158 2.85 -6.56 -16.67
CA ALA A 158 4.22 -6.03 -16.71
C ALA A 158 5.29 -7.12 -16.85
N THR A 159 5.03 -8.34 -16.37
CA THR A 159 5.99 -9.45 -16.52
C THR A 159 6.12 -9.96 -17.97
N PHE A 160 5.15 -9.67 -18.84
CA PHE A 160 5.22 -9.99 -20.27
C PHE A 160 5.95 -8.93 -21.09
N LEU A 161 6.22 -7.77 -20.53
CA LEU A 161 6.96 -6.68 -21.15
C LEU A 161 8.47 -6.87 -20.99
N PRO A 162 9.31 -6.07 -21.68
CA PRO A 162 10.76 -6.17 -21.56
C PRO A 162 11.25 -6.09 -20.12
N THR A 163 12.42 -6.70 -19.88
CA THR A 163 13.05 -6.67 -18.56
C THR A 163 13.23 -5.24 -18.06
N GLY A 164 12.76 -4.94 -16.85
CA GLY A 164 12.76 -3.60 -16.28
C GLY A 164 11.37 -3.01 -16.12
N SER A 165 10.37 -3.46 -16.90
CA SER A 165 9.02 -2.86 -16.91
C SER A 165 8.33 -2.82 -15.56
N VAL A 166 8.47 -3.87 -14.74
CA VAL A 166 7.93 -3.89 -13.36
C VAL A 166 8.56 -2.78 -12.51
N SER A 167 9.88 -2.56 -12.65
CA SER A 167 10.58 -1.51 -11.92
C SER A 167 10.18 -0.11 -12.41
N TRP A 168 10.04 0.07 -13.72
CA TRP A 168 9.62 1.36 -14.31
C TRP A 168 8.23 1.76 -13.83
N LEU A 169 7.27 0.82 -13.81
CA LEU A 169 5.94 1.05 -13.26
C LEU A 169 6.00 1.38 -11.77
N TYR A 170 6.81 0.66 -11.00
CA TYR A 170 6.97 0.90 -9.57
C TYR A 170 7.48 2.33 -9.25
N TYR A 171 8.51 2.81 -9.96
CA TYR A 171 9.03 4.17 -9.75
C TYR A 171 8.00 5.23 -10.13
N SER A 172 7.28 5.02 -11.22
CA SER A 172 6.24 5.95 -11.69
C SER A 172 5.07 6.04 -10.71
N ASP A 173 4.64 4.90 -10.19
CA ASP A 173 3.59 4.81 -9.17
C ASP A 173 3.99 5.57 -7.89
N ARG A 174 5.22 5.37 -7.40
CA ARG A 174 5.73 6.07 -6.21
C ARG A 174 5.74 7.58 -6.34
N ILE A 175 6.08 8.11 -7.52
CA ILE A 175 6.03 9.56 -7.76
C ILE A 175 4.59 10.07 -7.80
N THR A 176 3.70 9.32 -8.43
CA THR A 176 2.28 9.67 -8.51
C THR A 176 1.61 9.62 -7.13
N GLU A 177 2.03 8.70 -6.27
CA GLU A 177 1.54 8.60 -4.90
C GLU A 177 1.91 9.81 -4.03
N LEU A 178 2.96 10.57 -4.33
CA LEU A 178 3.36 11.73 -3.51
C LEU A 178 2.26 12.80 -3.44
N PRO A 179 1.78 13.40 -4.55
CA PRO A 179 0.70 14.37 -4.49
C PRO A 179 -0.61 13.75 -3.99
N LEU A 180 -0.89 12.50 -4.33
CA LEU A 180 -2.08 11.79 -3.86
C LEU A 180 -2.07 11.62 -2.33
N GLY A 181 -0.95 11.13 -1.77
CA GLY A 181 -0.80 10.86 -0.34
C GLY A 181 -0.77 12.13 0.50
N ILE A 182 -0.01 13.14 0.07
CA ILE A 182 0.16 14.37 0.85
C ILE A 182 -1.13 15.19 0.86
N PHE A 183 -1.79 15.36 -0.27
CA PHE A 183 -2.92 16.29 -0.39
C PHE A 183 -4.28 15.58 -0.37
N ALA A 184 -4.52 14.61 -1.23
CA ALA A 184 -5.85 14.01 -1.36
C ALA A 184 -6.24 13.24 -0.11
N ILE A 185 -5.32 12.44 0.46
CA ILE A 185 -5.60 11.69 1.70
C ILE A 185 -5.77 12.65 2.88
N ALA A 186 -4.94 13.70 3.00
CA ALA A 186 -5.08 14.68 4.08
C ALA A 186 -6.44 15.38 4.05
N ILE A 187 -6.89 15.81 2.86
CA ILE A 187 -8.21 16.42 2.71
C ILE A 187 -9.31 15.40 3.05
N ALA A 188 -9.21 14.16 2.55
CA ALA A 188 -10.19 13.11 2.78
C ALA A 188 -10.38 12.79 4.28
N VAL A 189 -9.28 12.70 5.03
CA VAL A 189 -9.31 12.45 6.48
C VAL A 189 -10.01 13.57 7.24
N VAL A 190 -9.80 14.82 6.83
CA VAL A 190 -10.42 16.00 7.49
C VAL A 190 -11.91 16.12 7.14
N ILE A 191 -12.29 15.87 5.89
CA ILE A 191 -13.68 16.08 5.47
C ILE A 191 -14.62 14.97 5.91
N LEU A 192 -14.17 13.70 6.01
CA LEU A 192 -15.03 12.58 6.34
C LEU A 192 -15.81 12.76 7.65
N PRO A 193 -15.21 13.10 8.79
CA PRO A 193 -15.95 13.33 10.04
C PRO A 193 -16.93 14.50 9.93
N ASN A 194 -16.54 15.56 9.22
CA ASN A 194 -17.40 16.72 9.03
C ASN A 194 -18.64 16.40 8.17
N LEU A 195 -18.43 15.68 7.06
CA LEU A 195 -19.53 15.22 6.19
C LEU A 195 -20.49 14.27 6.95
N SER A 196 -19.95 13.38 7.76
CA SER A 196 -20.75 12.45 8.58
C SER A 196 -21.62 13.20 9.60
N ARG A 197 -21.06 14.22 10.28
CA ARG A 197 -21.82 15.07 11.22
C ARG A 197 -22.92 15.87 10.51
N MET A 198 -22.62 16.45 9.34
CA MET A 198 -23.57 17.22 8.55
C MET A 198 -24.71 16.34 8.01
N HIS A 199 -24.41 15.11 7.62
CA HIS A 199 -25.43 14.13 7.22
C HIS A 199 -26.33 13.77 8.40
N ALA A 200 -25.78 13.47 9.58
CA ALA A 200 -26.53 13.15 10.78
C ALA A 200 -27.43 14.31 11.24
N SER A 201 -27.02 15.58 11.03
CA SER A 201 -27.83 16.76 11.32
C SER A 201 -28.79 17.18 10.19
N SER A 202 -28.91 16.38 9.13
CA SER A 202 -29.74 16.64 7.94
C SER A 202 -29.43 17.98 7.23
N SER A 203 -28.21 18.52 7.41
CA SER A 203 -27.78 19.79 6.82
C SER A 203 -27.22 19.58 5.40
N THR A 204 -28.10 19.35 4.43
CA THR A 204 -27.73 19.09 3.02
C THR A 204 -26.94 20.23 2.38
N LYS A 205 -27.26 21.49 2.73
CA LYS A 205 -26.57 22.67 2.19
C LYS A 205 -25.12 22.73 2.66
N SER A 206 -24.87 22.54 3.95
CA SER A 206 -23.50 22.52 4.50
C SER A 206 -22.69 21.34 3.99
N PHE A 207 -23.31 20.18 3.84
CA PHE A 207 -22.70 18.98 3.23
C PHE A 207 -22.20 19.28 1.80
N SER A 208 -23.09 19.83 0.96
CA SER A 208 -22.74 20.19 -0.42
C SER A 208 -21.64 21.24 -0.50
N GLN A 209 -21.68 22.25 0.35
CA GLN A 209 -20.66 23.29 0.39
C GLN A 209 -19.29 22.76 0.81
N THR A 210 -19.25 21.85 1.79
CA THR A 210 -17.99 21.23 2.22
C THR A 210 -17.40 20.34 1.14
N LEU A 211 -18.24 19.58 0.43
CA LEU A 211 -17.79 18.73 -0.67
C LEU A 211 -17.31 19.59 -1.86
N ASP A 212 -18.04 20.66 -2.22
CA ASP A 212 -17.63 21.61 -3.26
C ASP A 212 -16.29 22.28 -2.93
N TRP A 213 -16.11 22.71 -1.70
CA TRP A 213 -14.81 23.23 -1.23
C TRP A 213 -13.69 22.20 -1.42
N ALA A 214 -13.90 20.96 -1.02
CA ALA A 214 -12.90 19.92 -1.13
C ALA A 214 -12.55 19.62 -2.59
N ILE A 215 -13.55 19.56 -3.47
CA ILE A 215 -13.35 19.38 -4.92
C ILE A 215 -12.52 20.52 -5.50
N ARG A 216 -12.83 21.77 -5.16
CA ARG A 216 -12.06 22.95 -5.62
C ARG A 216 -10.62 22.90 -5.14
N MET A 217 -10.37 22.51 -3.89
CA MET A 217 -9.02 22.34 -3.36
C MET A 217 -8.25 21.24 -4.12
N VAL A 218 -8.90 20.12 -4.46
CA VAL A 218 -8.27 19.09 -5.29
C VAL A 218 -7.91 19.64 -6.66
N PHE A 219 -8.80 20.34 -7.34
CA PHE A 219 -8.47 20.93 -8.64
C PHE A 219 -7.31 21.92 -8.57
N LEU A 220 -7.30 22.78 -7.53
CA LEU A 220 -6.23 23.76 -7.32
C LEU A 220 -4.86 23.10 -7.17
N ILE A 221 -4.79 21.91 -6.57
CA ILE A 221 -3.54 21.20 -6.32
C ILE A 221 -3.24 20.21 -7.47
N ALA A 222 -4.23 19.45 -7.90
CA ALA A 222 -4.04 18.38 -8.88
C ALA A 222 -3.68 18.92 -10.28
N LEU A 223 -4.25 20.04 -10.72
CA LEU A 223 -3.94 20.59 -12.05
C LEU A 223 -2.46 21.03 -12.17
N PRO A 224 -1.89 21.81 -11.25
CA PRO A 224 -0.46 22.13 -11.28
C PRO A 224 0.41 20.88 -11.11
N ALA A 225 0.04 19.95 -10.22
CA ALA A 225 0.80 18.71 -10.01
C ALA A 225 0.80 17.83 -11.26
N THR A 226 -0.36 17.65 -11.91
CA THR A 226 -0.47 16.91 -13.17
C THR A 226 0.38 17.58 -14.24
N SER A 227 0.27 18.89 -14.41
CA SER A 227 1.05 19.64 -15.40
C SER A 227 2.56 19.52 -15.15
N ALA A 228 2.99 19.60 -13.89
CA ALA A 228 4.38 19.41 -13.51
C ALA A 228 4.88 17.98 -13.83
N LEU A 229 4.09 16.96 -13.52
CA LEU A 229 4.46 15.58 -13.83
C LEU A 229 4.48 15.30 -15.34
N LEU A 230 3.58 15.93 -16.13
CA LEU A 230 3.58 15.80 -17.58
C LEU A 230 4.83 16.45 -18.21
N ILE A 231 5.23 17.61 -17.75
CA ILE A 231 6.35 18.36 -18.30
C ILE A 231 7.70 17.87 -17.78
N LEU A 232 7.77 17.55 -16.48
CA LEU A 232 9.01 17.26 -15.77
C LEU A 232 9.18 15.76 -15.45
N SER A 233 8.43 14.86 -16.10
CA SER A 233 8.48 13.40 -15.82
C SER A 233 9.89 12.84 -15.88
N GLU A 234 10.63 13.06 -16.98
CA GLU A 234 11.98 12.56 -17.17
C GLU A 234 12.99 13.24 -16.21
N PRO A 235 13.05 14.59 -16.07
CA PRO A 235 13.91 15.25 -15.11
C PRO A 235 13.70 14.81 -13.66
N ILE A 236 12.45 14.61 -13.23
CA ILE A 236 12.14 14.15 -11.88
C ILE A 236 12.71 12.75 -11.64
N LEU A 237 12.46 11.83 -12.57
CA LEU A 237 12.96 10.46 -12.46
C LEU A 237 14.47 10.41 -12.49
N MET A 238 15.12 11.19 -13.37
CA MET A 238 16.57 11.29 -13.42
C MET A 238 17.15 11.84 -12.13
N THR A 239 16.55 12.87 -11.54
CA THR A 239 17.05 13.48 -10.30
C THR A 239 16.89 12.55 -9.10
N LEU A 240 15.81 11.77 -9.05
CA LEU A 240 15.48 10.95 -7.87
C LEU A 240 16.08 9.54 -7.93
N PHE A 241 16.21 8.94 -9.13
CA PHE A 241 16.52 7.52 -9.27
C PHE A 241 17.73 7.20 -10.16
N TYR A 242 18.26 8.17 -10.91
CA TYR A 242 19.41 7.95 -11.75
C TYR A 242 20.71 8.09 -10.94
N TYR A 243 21.00 7.04 -10.15
CA TYR A 243 22.20 6.95 -9.35
C TYR A 243 22.87 5.58 -9.53
N GLY A 244 24.20 5.58 -9.52
CA GLY A 244 25.00 4.35 -9.66
C GLY A 244 25.06 3.84 -11.09
N GLU A 245 25.46 2.57 -11.24
CA GLU A 245 25.76 1.96 -12.56
C GLU A 245 24.60 1.08 -13.08
N VAL A 246 23.59 0.80 -12.25
CA VAL A 246 22.54 -0.17 -12.57
C VAL A 246 21.43 0.46 -13.41
N MET A 247 21.12 1.73 -13.17
CA MET A 247 20.09 2.47 -13.87
C MET A 247 20.64 3.13 -15.13
N THR A 248 20.02 2.86 -16.25
CA THR A 248 20.42 3.46 -17.54
C THR A 248 19.50 4.64 -17.90
N PRO A 249 19.97 5.58 -18.78
CA PRO A 249 19.09 6.63 -19.30
C PRO A 249 17.84 6.08 -20.00
N MET A 250 17.96 4.90 -20.61
CA MET A 250 16.83 4.23 -21.26
C MET A 250 15.77 3.80 -20.24
N ASP A 251 16.18 3.29 -19.07
CA ASP A 251 15.26 2.94 -17.99
C ASP A 251 14.48 4.16 -17.50
N MET A 252 15.16 5.30 -17.34
CA MET A 252 14.51 6.56 -16.93
C MET A 252 13.50 7.03 -17.96
N ARG A 253 13.83 6.90 -19.26
CA ARG A 253 12.94 7.27 -20.35
C ARG A 253 11.72 6.35 -20.41
N MET A 254 11.89 5.04 -20.21
CA MET A 254 10.77 4.09 -20.17
C MET A 254 9.89 4.35 -18.94
N ALA A 255 10.48 4.60 -17.79
CA ALA A 255 9.75 4.99 -16.58
C ALA A 255 9.00 6.32 -16.78
N SER A 256 9.56 7.30 -17.54
CA SER A 256 8.88 8.56 -17.80
C SER A 256 7.60 8.38 -18.63
N TYR A 257 7.57 7.47 -19.59
CA TYR A 257 6.35 7.14 -20.33
C TYR A 257 5.26 6.56 -19.42
N SER A 258 5.63 5.70 -18.48
CA SER A 258 4.71 5.18 -17.46
C SER A 258 4.21 6.31 -16.56
N LEU A 259 5.10 7.21 -16.14
CA LEU A 259 4.74 8.36 -15.31
C LEU A 259 3.79 9.32 -16.02
N LEU A 260 3.98 9.57 -17.33
CA LEU A 260 3.05 10.36 -18.13
C LEU A 260 1.64 9.77 -18.14
N ALA A 261 1.54 8.44 -18.29
CA ALA A 261 0.24 7.75 -18.25
C ALA A 261 -0.44 7.89 -16.89
N TYR A 262 0.32 7.69 -15.79
CA TYR A 262 -0.19 7.89 -14.42
C TYR A 262 -0.57 9.35 -14.16
N ALA A 263 0.21 10.32 -14.65
CA ALA A 263 -0.05 11.75 -14.46
C ALA A 263 -1.39 12.16 -15.09
N LEU A 264 -1.75 11.62 -16.26
CA LEU A 264 -3.08 11.85 -16.86
C LEU A 264 -4.22 11.37 -15.95
N GLY A 265 -4.00 10.29 -15.23
CA GLY A 265 -4.97 9.74 -14.27
C GLY A 265 -5.00 10.44 -12.91
N LEU A 266 -3.97 11.23 -12.56
CA LEU A 266 -3.78 11.78 -11.20
C LEU A 266 -4.98 12.58 -10.70
N LEU A 267 -5.54 13.44 -11.54
CA LEU A 267 -6.74 14.22 -11.18
C LEU A 267 -7.91 13.31 -10.80
N GLY A 268 -8.15 12.25 -11.60
CA GLY A 268 -9.19 11.27 -11.32
C GLY A 268 -8.94 10.52 -10.01
N PHE A 269 -7.71 10.08 -9.76
CA PHE A 269 -7.33 9.41 -8.53
C PHE A 269 -7.54 10.30 -7.29
N MET A 270 -7.17 11.58 -7.38
CA MET A 270 -7.39 12.52 -6.29
C MET A 270 -8.87 12.81 -6.05
N LEU A 271 -9.67 12.94 -7.11
CA LEU A 271 -11.13 13.12 -7.01
C LEU A 271 -11.82 11.92 -6.36
N ILE A 272 -11.45 10.70 -6.72
CA ILE A 272 -11.99 9.48 -6.10
C ILE A 272 -11.75 9.50 -4.58
N LYS A 273 -10.56 9.91 -4.11
CA LYS A 273 -10.23 9.99 -2.68
C LYS A 273 -11.09 10.99 -1.91
N ILE A 274 -11.62 12.00 -2.58
CA ILE A 274 -12.50 13.03 -1.98
C ILE A 274 -13.97 12.66 -2.10
N LEU A 275 -14.38 12.07 -3.21
CA LEU A 275 -15.77 11.71 -3.43
C LEU A 275 -16.19 10.47 -2.63
N ALA A 276 -15.32 9.48 -2.49
CA ALA A 276 -15.60 8.27 -1.72
C ALA A 276 -16.03 8.56 -0.26
N PRO A 277 -15.35 9.44 0.51
CA PRO A 277 -15.84 9.90 1.82
C PRO A 277 -17.24 10.49 1.80
N GLY A 278 -17.64 11.16 0.70
CA GLY A 278 -18.97 11.71 0.55
C GLY A 278 -20.06 10.62 0.50
N PHE A 279 -19.79 9.50 -0.18
CA PHE A 279 -20.68 8.33 -0.20
C PHE A 279 -20.65 7.61 1.14
N PHE A 280 -19.47 7.39 1.72
CA PHE A 280 -19.35 6.73 3.03
C PHE A 280 -20.06 7.48 4.16
N ALA A 281 -20.01 8.82 4.15
CA ALA A 281 -20.72 9.66 5.11
C ALA A 281 -22.25 9.51 5.02
N ARG A 282 -22.79 9.13 3.85
CA ARG A 282 -24.20 8.83 3.63
C ARG A 282 -24.55 7.38 3.88
N GLN A 283 -23.59 6.53 4.25
CA GLN A 283 -23.74 5.07 4.36
C GLN A 283 -24.20 4.40 3.05
N ASP A 284 -23.96 5.06 1.93
CA ASP A 284 -24.22 4.55 0.58
C ASP A 284 -22.92 3.92 0.07
N MET A 285 -22.86 2.57 0.10
CA MET A 285 -21.67 1.78 -0.25
C MET A 285 -21.94 0.93 -1.50
#